data_97fa1eba4e1d0c5fa2b9d1a00f812c7e
#
_entry.id   97fa1eba4e1d0c5fa2b9d1a00f812c7e
#
_cell.length_a   1.000
_cell.length_b   1.000
_cell.length_c   1.000
_cell.angle_alpha   90.00
_cell.angle_beta   90.00
_cell.angle_gamma   90.00
#
_symmetry.space_group_name_H-M   'P 1'
#
loop_
_entity.id
_entity.type
_entity.pdbx_description
1 polymer ?
#
loop_
_entity_poly.entity_id
_entity_poly.type
_entity_poly.pdbx_seq_one_letter_code
_entity_poly.pdbx_strand_id
1 'polypeptide(L)'
;KNFYNFSILRCVSNYPTDLENINLKSIETLRKLLKSKFKNKTIKLGWSDHSKNQGVILKSIYKYNAEIIEFHLDLDGKGSEYKSGHCWLPKEIEIVIKMAKENKKLDGSGKIHYQLSEKNERKWRSDPKDGLRPMVSERKKFR
;
A
#
# COMPACT_ATOMS: atom_id res chain seq x y z
N LYS A 1 18.77 28.47 14.57
CA LYS A 1 18.20 28.48 13.23
C LYS A 1 16.79 27.88 13.33
N ASN A 2 15.75 28.62 12.96
CA ASN A 2 14.39 28.10 12.92
C ASN A 2 14.21 27.26 11.65
N PHE A 3 14.21 25.94 11.76
CA PHE A 3 13.81 25.05 10.69
C PHE A 3 12.27 25.05 10.61
N TYR A 4 11.73 25.62 9.54
CA TYR A 4 10.27 25.73 9.37
C TYR A 4 9.63 24.50 8.75
N ASN A 5 10.39 23.73 7.95
CA ASN A 5 9.93 22.52 7.29
C ASN A 5 10.99 21.42 7.42
N PHE A 6 10.66 20.34 8.11
CA PHE A 6 11.49 19.13 8.15
C PHE A 6 10.61 17.89 8.19
N SER A 7 11.20 16.80 7.77
CA SER A 7 10.55 15.50 7.77
C SER A 7 11.34 14.54 8.65
N ILE A 8 10.66 13.65 9.32
CA ILE A 8 11.29 12.62 10.13
C ILE A 8 10.86 11.26 9.61
N LEU A 9 11.81 10.40 9.32
CA LEU A 9 11.58 9.04 8.89
C LEU A 9 11.92 8.07 10.02
N ARG A 10 10.99 7.17 10.33
CA ARG A 10 11.28 6.03 11.20
C ARG A 10 12.04 4.99 10.38
N CYS A 11 13.13 4.49 10.92
CA CYS A 11 14.03 3.55 10.28
C CYS A 11 14.37 2.40 11.24
N VAL A 12 14.67 1.23 10.69
CA VAL A 12 15.38 0.14 11.37
C VAL A 12 16.66 -0.11 10.61
N SER A 13 17.80 0.19 11.26
CA SER A 13 19.13 0.12 10.64
C SER A 13 19.69 -1.29 10.69
N ASN A 14 19.04 -2.21 9.97
CA ASN A 14 19.47 -3.57 9.68
C ASN A 14 19.28 -3.83 8.18
N TYR A 15 20.22 -4.46 7.50
CA TYR A 15 20.34 -4.52 6.04
C TYR A 15 20.61 -5.94 5.53
N PRO A 16 19.58 -6.70 5.06
CA PRO A 16 18.16 -6.35 5.09
C PRO A 16 17.56 -6.43 6.51
N THR A 17 16.39 -5.78 6.69
CA THR A 17 15.63 -5.90 7.94
C THR A 17 14.65 -7.05 7.86
N ASP A 18 14.69 -7.97 8.83
CA ASP A 18 13.73 -9.05 8.98
C ASP A 18 12.33 -8.52 9.37
N LEU A 19 11.29 -9.20 8.93
CA LEU A 19 9.91 -8.75 9.10
C LEU A 19 9.49 -8.60 10.57
N GLU A 20 9.98 -9.45 11.46
CA GLU A 20 9.73 -9.40 12.89
C GLU A 20 10.28 -8.12 13.54
N ASN A 21 11.33 -7.53 12.95
CA ASN A 21 12.04 -6.36 13.47
C ASN A 21 11.53 -5.03 12.90
N ILE A 22 10.63 -5.04 11.93
CA ILE A 22 10.13 -3.84 11.22
C ILE A 22 9.45 -2.85 12.18
N ASN A 23 8.53 -3.31 13.01
CA ASN A 23 7.81 -2.49 14.01
C ASN A 23 7.22 -1.18 13.44
N LEU A 24 6.43 -1.25 12.36
CA LEU A 24 5.77 -0.08 11.75
C LEU A 24 4.86 0.68 12.73
N LYS A 25 4.33 0.01 13.76
CA LYS A 25 3.51 0.67 14.80
C LYS A 25 4.27 1.79 15.51
N SER A 26 5.60 1.75 15.52
CA SER A 26 6.45 2.81 16.08
C SER A 26 6.29 4.17 15.38
N ILE A 27 5.76 4.21 14.15
CA ILE A 27 5.41 5.46 13.44
C ILE A 27 4.30 6.21 14.21
N GLU A 28 3.31 5.51 14.76
CA GLU A 28 2.25 6.12 15.56
C GLU A 28 2.80 6.70 16.87
N THR A 29 3.71 5.98 17.51
CA THR A 29 4.39 6.45 18.73
C THR A 29 5.18 7.71 18.44
N LEU A 30 5.96 7.71 17.34
CA LEU A 30 6.72 8.87 16.91
C LEU A 30 5.81 10.06 16.60
N ARG A 31 4.68 9.84 15.93
CA ARG A 31 3.69 10.88 15.63
C ARG A 31 3.13 11.53 16.91
N LYS A 32 2.80 10.74 17.91
CA LYS A 32 2.32 11.25 19.22
C LYS A 32 3.38 12.10 19.92
N LEU A 33 4.63 11.61 19.95
CA LEU A 33 5.76 12.33 20.56
C LEU A 33 6.02 13.68 19.85
N LEU A 34 5.99 13.70 18.51
CA LEU A 34 6.24 14.92 17.76
C LEU A 34 5.10 15.93 17.93
N LYS A 35 3.84 15.49 17.93
CA LYS A 35 2.70 16.37 18.22
C LYS A 35 2.80 17.02 19.62
N SER A 36 3.26 16.28 20.63
CA SER A 36 3.43 16.84 21.98
C SER A 36 4.56 17.86 22.06
N LYS A 37 5.68 17.61 21.37
CA LYS A 37 6.88 18.48 21.42
C LYS A 37 6.80 19.69 20.50
N PHE A 38 6.13 19.58 19.37
CA PHE A 38 6.11 20.59 18.30
C PHE A 38 4.67 21.04 17.97
N LYS A 39 3.95 21.53 18.99
CA LYS A 39 2.50 21.85 18.92
C LYS A 39 2.08 22.72 17.74
N ASN A 40 2.96 23.59 17.25
CA ASN A 40 2.66 24.59 16.22
C ASN A 40 3.43 24.36 14.91
N LYS A 41 3.96 23.14 14.68
CA LYS A 41 4.72 22.82 13.47
C LYS A 41 4.13 21.63 12.73
N THR A 42 4.05 21.75 11.42
CA THR A 42 3.70 20.62 10.56
C THR A 42 4.98 19.82 10.26
N ILE A 43 5.05 18.61 10.80
CA ILE A 43 6.16 17.68 10.58
C ILE A 43 5.64 16.51 9.76
N LYS A 44 6.23 16.30 8.61
CA LYS A 44 5.94 15.10 7.81
C LYS A 44 6.64 13.89 8.42
N LEU A 45 5.89 12.79 8.50
CA LEU A 45 6.43 11.52 8.96
C LEU A 45 6.57 10.54 7.81
N GLY A 46 7.66 9.80 7.82
CA GLY A 46 7.94 8.80 6.81
C GLY A 46 8.49 7.50 7.37
N TRP A 47 8.78 6.62 6.47
CA TRP A 47 9.41 5.33 6.69
C TRP A 47 10.63 5.20 5.78
N SER A 48 11.77 4.81 6.35
CA SER A 48 12.98 4.41 5.62
C SER A 48 13.04 2.88 5.64
N ASP A 49 12.90 2.26 4.46
CA ASP A 49 12.75 0.82 4.30
C ASP A 49 14.04 0.13 3.91
N HIS A 50 14.41 -0.90 4.67
CA HIS A 50 15.54 -1.78 4.38
C HIS A 50 15.11 -3.25 4.27
N SER A 51 13.82 -3.52 4.17
CA SER A 51 13.29 -4.88 4.12
C SER A 51 13.16 -5.44 2.70
N LYS A 52 13.19 -4.56 1.69
CA LYS A 52 12.84 -4.90 0.30
C LYS A 52 11.50 -5.65 0.20
N ASN A 53 10.51 -5.25 1.03
CA ASN A 53 9.20 -5.90 1.09
C ASN A 53 8.08 -4.92 0.70
N GLN A 54 7.35 -5.26 -0.37
CA GLN A 54 6.24 -4.45 -0.88
C GLN A 54 5.16 -4.21 0.18
N GLY A 55 4.82 -5.24 0.96
CA GLY A 55 3.81 -5.16 2.02
C GLY A 55 4.19 -4.19 3.12
N VAL A 56 5.47 -4.08 3.47
CA VAL A 56 5.99 -3.12 4.46
C VAL A 56 5.78 -1.70 3.96
N ILE A 57 6.21 -1.40 2.72
CA ILE A 57 6.05 -0.07 2.12
C ILE A 57 4.56 0.30 2.05
N LEU A 58 3.71 -0.56 1.47
CA LEU A 58 2.28 -0.27 1.32
C LEU A 58 1.58 -0.11 2.67
N LYS A 59 1.90 -0.97 3.65
CA LYS A 59 1.34 -0.89 5.00
C LYS A 59 1.79 0.37 5.74
N SER A 60 3.03 0.82 5.56
CA SER A 60 3.52 2.08 6.15
C SER A 60 2.72 3.27 5.62
N ILE A 61 2.42 3.30 4.32
CA ILE A 61 1.64 4.35 3.67
C ILE A 61 0.18 4.33 4.15
N TYR A 62 -0.51 3.17 4.01
CA TYR A 62 -1.96 3.14 4.15
C TYR A 62 -2.45 2.97 5.58
N LYS A 63 -1.77 2.16 6.36
CA LYS A 63 -2.16 1.93 7.76
C LYS A 63 -1.56 2.96 8.69
N TYR A 64 -0.30 3.34 8.45
CA TYR A 64 0.44 4.21 9.36
C TYR A 64 0.60 5.63 8.85
N ASN A 65 0.03 5.95 7.67
CA ASN A 65 0.04 7.28 7.07
C ASN A 65 1.46 7.87 6.96
N ALA A 66 2.41 7.06 6.49
CA ALA A 66 3.73 7.54 6.13
C ALA A 66 3.61 8.41 4.86
N GLU A 67 4.02 9.67 4.96
CA GLU A 67 3.93 10.65 3.88
C GLU A 67 5.16 10.62 2.97
N ILE A 68 6.26 10.06 3.48
CA ILE A 68 7.53 9.94 2.77
C ILE A 68 8.02 8.52 2.93
N ILE A 69 8.44 7.91 1.83
CA ILE A 69 9.12 6.62 1.82
C ILE A 69 10.50 6.82 1.24
N GLU A 70 11.50 6.33 1.94
CA GLU A 70 12.87 6.23 1.49
C GLU A 70 13.25 4.76 1.41
N PHE A 71 14.04 4.38 0.42
CA PHE A 71 14.53 3.02 0.20
C PHE A 71 15.83 3.06 -0.60
N HIS A 72 16.61 2.00 -0.52
CA HIS A 72 17.83 1.82 -1.31
C HIS A 72 17.51 1.38 -2.72
N LEU A 73 18.12 2.01 -3.71
CA LEU A 73 17.97 1.69 -5.13
C LEU A 73 19.33 1.33 -5.76
N ASP A 74 19.34 0.22 -6.47
CA ASP A 74 20.44 -0.16 -7.35
C ASP A 74 19.94 -0.13 -8.80
N LEU A 75 20.79 0.29 -9.74
CA LEU A 75 20.37 0.51 -11.12
C LEU A 75 20.44 -0.74 -11.99
N ASP A 76 21.44 -1.60 -11.74
CA ASP A 76 21.77 -2.72 -12.63
C ASP A 76 21.93 -4.08 -11.92
N GLY A 77 21.74 -4.14 -10.61
CA GLY A 77 21.84 -5.36 -9.80
C GLY A 77 23.28 -5.84 -9.54
N LYS A 78 24.29 -5.01 -9.78
CA LYS A 78 25.69 -5.38 -9.58
C LYS A 78 26.30 -4.86 -8.30
N GLY A 79 25.66 -3.88 -7.65
CA GLY A 79 26.13 -3.28 -6.41
C GLY A 79 26.22 -4.29 -5.26
N SER A 80 27.14 -4.05 -4.33
CA SER A 80 27.30 -4.87 -3.13
C SER A 80 26.07 -4.84 -2.24
N GLU A 81 25.43 -3.69 -2.10
CA GLU A 81 24.18 -3.52 -1.33
C GLU A 81 23.00 -4.26 -1.96
N TYR A 82 22.92 -4.31 -3.30
CA TYR A 82 21.92 -5.13 -3.97
C TYR A 82 22.12 -6.63 -3.68
N LYS A 83 23.36 -7.10 -3.74
CA LYS A 83 23.71 -8.49 -3.42
C LYS A 83 23.41 -8.85 -1.96
N SER A 84 23.47 -7.89 -1.04
CA SER A 84 23.03 -8.10 0.35
C SER A 84 21.51 -8.16 0.52
N GLY A 85 20.73 -7.82 -0.50
CA GLY A 85 19.29 -8.12 -0.54
C GLY A 85 18.35 -6.99 -0.07
N HIS A 86 18.84 -5.79 0.24
CA HIS A 86 17.99 -4.69 0.74
C HIS A 86 17.71 -3.59 -0.30
N CYS A 87 18.39 -3.60 -1.46
CA CYS A 87 18.16 -2.63 -2.53
C CYS A 87 17.10 -3.10 -3.53
N TRP A 88 16.33 -2.17 -4.03
CA TRP A 88 15.38 -2.36 -5.12
C TRP A 88 16.04 -2.11 -6.48
N LEU A 89 15.61 -2.82 -7.51
CA LEU A 89 15.83 -2.39 -8.89
C LEU A 89 14.69 -1.47 -9.34
N PRO A 90 14.92 -0.59 -10.34
CA PRO A 90 13.88 0.32 -10.84
C PRO A 90 12.58 -0.38 -11.21
N LYS A 91 12.65 -1.51 -11.93
CA LYS A 91 11.47 -2.28 -12.34
C LYS A 91 10.74 -2.95 -11.17
N GLU A 92 11.45 -3.32 -10.12
CA GLU A 92 10.84 -3.93 -8.92
C GLU A 92 10.04 -2.88 -8.13
N ILE A 93 10.65 -1.73 -7.86
CA ILE A 93 10.00 -0.67 -7.07
C ILE A 93 8.90 0.07 -7.86
N GLU A 94 8.99 0.12 -9.18
CA GLU A 94 7.95 0.71 -10.05
C GLU A 94 6.58 0.10 -9.78
N ILE A 95 6.52 -1.22 -9.60
CA ILE A 95 5.27 -1.95 -9.29
C ILE A 95 4.69 -1.44 -7.97
N VAL A 96 5.51 -1.29 -6.94
CA VAL A 96 5.09 -0.81 -5.61
C VAL A 96 4.60 0.62 -5.67
N ILE A 97 5.31 1.49 -6.41
CA ILE A 97 4.93 2.89 -6.62
C ILE A 97 3.56 2.97 -7.35
N LYS A 98 3.36 2.14 -8.36
CA LYS A 98 2.08 2.05 -9.08
C LYS A 98 0.96 1.62 -8.14
N MET A 99 1.15 0.55 -7.37
CA MET A 99 0.19 0.09 -6.37
C MET A 99 -0.14 1.19 -5.36
N ALA A 100 0.87 1.90 -4.86
CA ALA A 100 0.69 3.01 -3.95
C ALA A 100 -0.15 4.15 -4.56
N LYS A 101 0.06 4.50 -5.82
CA LYS A 101 -0.72 5.55 -6.51
C LYS A 101 -2.17 5.13 -6.78
N GLU A 102 -2.40 3.86 -7.05
CA GLU A 102 -3.71 3.34 -7.45
C GLU A 102 -4.61 2.97 -6.27
N ASN A 103 -4.05 2.82 -5.07
CA ASN A 103 -4.80 2.33 -3.90
C ASN A 103 -6.07 3.14 -3.58
N LYS A 104 -6.03 4.46 -3.70
CA LYS A 104 -7.20 5.31 -3.47
C LYS A 104 -8.38 4.99 -4.39
N LYS A 105 -8.11 4.43 -5.57
CA LYS A 105 -9.16 4.00 -6.51
C LYS A 105 -9.91 2.77 -6.01
N LEU A 106 -9.29 1.97 -5.12
CA LEU A 106 -9.84 0.73 -4.60
C LEU A 106 -10.95 0.97 -3.57
N ASP A 107 -10.96 2.11 -2.90
CA ASP A 107 -11.95 2.43 -1.87
C ASP A 107 -13.37 2.59 -2.44
N GLY A 108 -13.48 3.02 -3.70
CA GLY A 108 -14.76 3.22 -4.35
C GLY A 108 -15.65 4.23 -3.63
N SER A 109 -16.97 4.09 -3.78
CA SER A 109 -17.96 4.98 -3.17
C SER A 109 -18.46 4.54 -1.79
N GLY A 110 -18.14 3.33 -1.36
CA GLY A 110 -18.70 2.69 -0.15
C GLY A 110 -20.18 2.28 -0.27
N LYS A 111 -20.86 2.58 -1.38
CA LYS A 111 -22.26 2.18 -1.58
C LYS A 111 -22.37 0.73 -1.98
N ILE A 112 -23.27 -0.01 -1.34
CA ILE A 112 -23.55 -1.42 -1.68
C ILE A 112 -24.52 -1.47 -2.85
N HIS A 113 -23.99 -1.58 -4.06
CA HIS A 113 -24.74 -1.76 -5.30
C HIS A 113 -23.89 -2.55 -6.30
N TYR A 114 -24.53 -3.17 -7.28
CA TYR A 114 -23.76 -3.81 -8.34
C TYR A 114 -23.15 -2.78 -9.29
N GLN A 115 -21.97 -3.08 -9.81
CA GLN A 115 -21.28 -2.24 -10.79
C GLN A 115 -21.85 -2.50 -12.19
N LEU A 116 -21.85 -1.47 -13.03
CA LEU A 116 -22.31 -1.62 -14.42
C LEU A 116 -21.55 -2.71 -15.18
N SER A 117 -20.27 -2.90 -14.88
CA SER A 117 -19.43 -3.97 -15.44
C SER A 117 -19.93 -5.39 -15.11
N GLU A 118 -20.70 -5.57 -14.02
CA GLU A 118 -21.26 -6.86 -13.61
C GLU A 118 -22.51 -7.24 -14.40
N LYS A 119 -23.12 -6.33 -15.19
CA LYS A 119 -24.43 -6.51 -15.83
C LYS A 119 -24.52 -7.82 -16.61
N ASN A 120 -23.50 -8.16 -17.37
CA ASN A 120 -23.50 -9.39 -18.17
C ASN A 120 -23.30 -10.63 -17.31
N GLU A 121 -22.39 -10.58 -16.33
CA GLU A 121 -22.11 -11.70 -15.44
C GLU A 121 -23.26 -12.02 -14.49
N ARG A 122 -24.11 -11.03 -14.18
CA ARG A 122 -25.28 -11.24 -13.34
C ARG A 122 -26.31 -12.21 -13.92
N LYS A 123 -26.37 -12.34 -15.25
CA LYS A 123 -27.25 -13.30 -15.95
C LYS A 123 -26.90 -14.76 -15.63
N TRP A 124 -25.66 -15.02 -15.23
CA TRP A 124 -25.16 -16.34 -14.86
C TRP A 124 -25.33 -16.69 -13.39
N ARG A 125 -25.88 -15.76 -12.60
CA ARG A 125 -26.23 -15.99 -11.20
C ARG A 125 -27.57 -16.76 -11.06
N SER A 126 -27.86 -17.19 -9.82
CA SER A 126 -29.13 -17.83 -9.51
C SER A 126 -30.32 -16.90 -9.77
N ASP A 127 -31.33 -17.41 -10.45
CA ASP A 127 -32.58 -16.67 -10.66
C ASP A 127 -33.33 -16.55 -9.31
N PRO A 128 -33.77 -15.34 -8.92
CA PRO A 128 -34.47 -15.14 -7.65
C PRO A 128 -35.84 -15.85 -7.57
N LYS A 129 -36.42 -16.29 -8.71
CA LYS A 129 -37.73 -16.97 -8.76
C LYS A 129 -37.64 -18.46 -8.45
N ASP A 130 -36.58 -19.13 -8.91
CA ASP A 130 -36.46 -20.58 -8.80
C ASP A 130 -35.13 -21.07 -8.24
N GLY A 131 -34.20 -20.17 -7.94
CA GLY A 131 -32.88 -20.47 -7.37
C GLY A 131 -31.87 -21.13 -8.32
N LEU A 132 -32.28 -21.42 -9.58
CA LEU A 132 -31.45 -22.15 -10.54
C LEU A 132 -30.51 -21.18 -11.32
N ARG A 133 -29.38 -21.71 -11.82
CA ARG A 133 -28.43 -21.01 -12.68
C ARG A 133 -28.45 -21.55 -14.11
N PRO A 134 -28.24 -20.70 -15.11
CA PRO A 134 -28.29 -19.24 -15.09
C PRO A 134 -29.69 -18.71 -14.90
N MET A 135 -29.88 -17.39 -14.87
CA MET A 135 -31.21 -16.78 -14.82
C MET A 135 -32.14 -17.32 -15.92
N VAL A 136 -33.47 -17.37 -15.67
CA VAL A 136 -34.47 -17.86 -16.63
C VAL A 136 -34.32 -17.22 -18.02
N SER A 137 -33.99 -15.93 -18.07
CA SER A 137 -33.75 -15.21 -19.34
C SER A 137 -32.63 -15.82 -20.18
N GLU A 138 -31.58 -16.33 -19.54
CA GLU A 138 -30.48 -17.00 -20.23
C GLU A 138 -30.85 -18.47 -20.58
N ARG A 139 -31.44 -19.19 -19.63
CA ARG A 139 -31.85 -20.59 -19.86
C ARG A 139 -32.80 -20.76 -21.04
N LYS A 140 -33.69 -19.77 -21.29
CA LYS A 140 -34.61 -19.79 -22.43
C LYS A 140 -33.90 -19.72 -23.79
N LYS A 141 -32.66 -19.27 -23.86
CA LYS A 141 -31.89 -19.20 -25.10
C LYS A 141 -31.32 -20.56 -25.57
N PHE A 142 -31.33 -21.53 -24.67
CA PHE A 142 -30.78 -22.88 -24.90
C PHE A 142 -31.87 -23.94 -25.03
N ARG A 143 -33.11 -23.52 -25.07
CA ARG A 143 -34.29 -24.37 -25.38
C ARG A 143 -34.77 -24.07 -26.78
#